data_227e3c37023825bec2428be484896c78
#
_entry.id   227e3c37023825bec2428be484896c78
#
_cell.length_a   1.000
_cell.length_b   1.000
_cell.length_c   1.000
_cell.angle_alpha   90.00
_cell.angle_beta   90.00
_cell.angle_gamma   90.00
#
_symmetry.space_group_name_H-M   'P 1'
#
loop_
_entity.id
_entity.type
_entity.pdbx_description
1 polymer ?
#
loop_
_entity_poly.entity_id
_entity_poly.type
_entity_poly.pdbx_seq_one_letter_code
_entity_poly.pdbx_strand_id
1 'polypeptide(L)'
;AAGLHQYDGQMYDNSLAAAEKYAAWIDTVIAEASSYSELQGIEAFERDYLVQALRGEQFWIRDSGFLTNNPVIYAFSLGMGTYIDREYAPLEERIVAYTDYVSQLPAWLQTMQGNLAPPLPAPYVETAHGIFSGMADYFRNTVPGLFADVKDEQLQRRFEAANTAAADAVEQTARWLDSLRATATDDYALGE
;
A
#
# COMPACT_ATOMS: atom_id res chain seq x y z
N ALA A 1 3.85 10.71 3.58
CA ALA A 1 3.14 11.97 3.44
C ALA A 1 4.17 13.10 3.54
N ALA A 2 4.19 13.99 2.57
CA ALA A 2 5.17 15.06 2.44
C ALA A 2 4.95 16.21 3.46
N GLY A 3 4.84 15.88 4.77
CA GLY A 3 4.62 16.86 5.84
C GLY A 3 3.17 17.37 5.96
N LEU A 4 2.22 16.70 5.30
CA LEU A 4 0.80 17.04 5.41
C LEU A 4 0.16 16.20 6.52
N HIS A 5 0.31 16.65 7.76
CA HIS A 5 -0.16 15.94 8.96
C HIS A 5 -1.68 15.70 9.02
N GLN A 6 -2.46 16.42 8.20
CA GLN A 6 -3.91 16.17 8.07
C GLN A 6 -4.26 14.78 7.54
N TYR A 7 -3.30 14.06 6.98
CA TYR A 7 -3.46 12.69 6.47
C TYR A 7 -2.81 11.64 7.40
N ASP A 8 -2.25 12.06 8.53
CA ASP A 8 -1.67 11.12 9.48
C ASP A 8 -2.75 10.14 9.99
N GLY A 9 -2.37 8.89 10.17
CA GLY A 9 -3.28 7.84 10.60
C GLY A 9 -4.25 7.32 9.53
N GLN A 10 -4.17 7.81 8.28
CA GLN A 10 -5.06 7.34 7.21
C GLN A 10 -4.35 6.34 6.30
N MET A 11 -5.04 5.24 5.96
CA MET A 11 -4.66 4.35 4.87
C MET A 11 -5.36 4.80 3.58
N TYR A 12 -4.68 4.64 2.45
CA TYR A 12 -5.32 4.87 1.15
C TYR A 12 -6.31 3.73 0.83
N ASP A 13 -7.32 4.05 0.03
CA ASP A 13 -8.26 3.05 -0.49
C ASP A 13 -7.54 2.22 -1.57
N ASN A 14 -7.29 0.95 -1.26
CA ASN A 14 -6.61 0.00 -2.16
C ASN A 14 -7.58 -0.82 -3.02
N SER A 15 -8.85 -0.45 -3.09
CA SER A 15 -9.81 -1.14 -3.92
C SER A 15 -9.55 -0.94 -5.42
N LEU A 16 -9.90 -1.93 -6.25
CA LEU A 16 -9.83 -1.80 -7.71
C LEU A 16 -10.71 -0.66 -8.22
N ALA A 17 -11.81 -0.36 -7.52
CA ALA A 17 -12.68 0.78 -7.85
C ALA A 17 -11.97 2.13 -7.65
N ALA A 18 -11.19 2.27 -6.57
CA ALA A 18 -10.39 3.46 -6.33
C ALA A 18 -9.27 3.61 -7.38
N ALA A 19 -8.61 2.50 -7.73
CA ALA A 19 -7.60 2.48 -8.79
C ALA A 19 -8.18 2.90 -10.15
N GLU A 20 -9.35 2.38 -10.54
CA GLU A 20 -10.01 2.77 -11.79
C GLU A 20 -10.46 4.24 -11.77
N LYS A 21 -10.97 4.73 -10.63
CA LYS A 21 -11.28 6.16 -10.49
C LYS A 21 -10.05 7.05 -10.69
N TYR A 22 -8.91 6.63 -10.19
CA TYR A 22 -7.65 7.34 -10.40
C TYR A 22 -7.21 7.28 -11.86
N ALA A 23 -7.30 6.11 -12.50
CA ALA A 23 -7.00 5.97 -13.93
C ALA A 23 -7.92 6.83 -14.81
N ALA A 24 -9.20 6.91 -14.49
CA ALA A 24 -10.15 7.79 -15.19
C ALA A 24 -9.82 9.29 -15.00
N TRP A 25 -9.33 9.69 -13.81
CA TRP A 25 -8.82 11.04 -13.61
C TRP A 25 -7.57 11.30 -14.47
N ILE A 26 -6.65 10.34 -14.58
CA ILE A 26 -5.48 10.41 -15.47
C ILE A 26 -5.94 10.64 -16.92
N ASP A 27 -7.01 9.97 -17.41
CA ASP A 27 -7.56 10.21 -18.74
C ASP A 27 -7.91 11.69 -18.95
N THR A 28 -8.50 12.34 -17.95
CA THR A 28 -8.84 13.77 -18.05
C THR A 28 -7.60 14.65 -18.14
N VAL A 29 -6.55 14.34 -17.37
CA VAL A 29 -5.29 15.09 -17.39
C VAL A 29 -4.55 14.90 -18.72
N ILE A 30 -4.52 13.68 -19.26
CA ILE A 30 -3.95 13.41 -20.60
C ILE A 30 -4.70 14.19 -21.68
N ALA A 31 -6.03 14.19 -21.65
CA ALA A 31 -6.84 14.91 -22.63
C ALA A 31 -6.59 16.42 -22.55
N GLU A 32 -6.54 16.99 -21.36
CA GLU A 32 -6.23 18.40 -21.14
C GLU A 32 -4.82 18.74 -21.63
N ALA A 33 -3.80 18.02 -21.19
CA ALA A 33 -2.41 18.25 -21.60
C ALA A 33 -2.26 18.16 -23.13
N SER A 34 -2.91 17.17 -23.76
CA SER A 34 -2.87 16.96 -25.21
C SER A 34 -3.59 18.06 -26.00
N SER A 35 -4.48 18.82 -25.39
CA SER A 35 -5.20 19.92 -26.03
C SER A 35 -4.31 21.15 -26.31
N TYR A 36 -3.18 21.28 -25.60
CA TYR A 36 -2.20 22.36 -25.81
C TYR A 36 -1.29 22.07 -27.01
N SER A 37 -1.86 22.10 -28.21
CA SER A 37 -1.17 21.74 -29.47
C SER A 37 -0.16 22.80 -29.96
N GLU A 38 -0.30 24.05 -29.54
CA GLU A 38 0.56 25.18 -29.97
C GLU A 38 1.88 25.31 -29.19
N LEU A 39 2.08 24.54 -28.13
CA LEU A 39 3.33 24.56 -27.37
C LEU A 39 4.52 24.15 -28.24
N GLN A 40 5.67 24.82 -28.05
CA GLN A 40 6.89 24.58 -28.79
C GLN A 40 8.11 24.44 -27.85
N GLY A 41 9.19 23.88 -28.38
CA GLY A 41 10.45 23.75 -27.64
C GLY A 41 10.30 22.94 -26.34
N ILE A 42 10.76 23.51 -25.24
CA ILE A 42 10.76 22.83 -23.93
C ILE A 42 9.36 22.56 -23.40
N GLU A 43 8.42 23.47 -23.62
CA GLU A 43 7.03 23.31 -23.15
C GLU A 43 6.31 22.15 -23.86
N ALA A 44 6.55 21.99 -25.17
CA ALA A 44 6.04 20.84 -25.92
C ALA A 44 6.66 19.53 -25.42
N PHE A 45 7.96 19.52 -25.13
CA PHE A 45 8.63 18.35 -24.55
C PHE A 45 8.07 17.98 -23.19
N GLU A 46 7.90 18.96 -22.28
CA GLU A 46 7.34 18.72 -20.93
C GLU A 46 5.91 18.18 -21.00
N ARG A 47 5.06 18.71 -21.89
CA ARG A 47 3.73 18.17 -22.14
C ARG A 47 3.79 16.72 -22.61
N ASP A 48 4.61 16.41 -23.60
CA ASP A 48 4.72 15.06 -24.15
C ASP A 48 5.28 14.08 -23.12
N TYR A 49 6.25 14.52 -22.32
CA TYR A 49 6.80 13.73 -21.21
C TYR A 49 5.72 13.42 -20.17
N LEU A 50 4.94 14.43 -19.74
CA LEU A 50 3.82 14.25 -18.82
C LEU A 50 2.83 13.22 -19.35
N VAL A 51 2.42 13.36 -20.61
CA VAL A 51 1.47 12.43 -21.24
C VAL A 51 2.01 11.00 -21.27
N GLN A 52 3.29 10.80 -21.61
CA GLN A 52 3.88 9.47 -21.63
C GLN A 52 4.04 8.89 -20.21
N ALA A 53 4.41 9.68 -19.23
CA ALA A 53 4.48 9.24 -17.83
C ALA A 53 3.12 8.79 -17.32
N LEU A 54 2.06 9.55 -17.59
CA LEU A 54 0.69 9.20 -17.19
C LEU A 54 0.16 7.95 -17.91
N ARG A 55 0.49 7.76 -19.18
CA ARG A 55 0.16 6.52 -19.91
C ARG A 55 0.86 5.31 -19.31
N GLY A 56 2.13 5.46 -18.88
CA GLY A 56 2.84 4.41 -18.17
C GLY A 56 2.14 4.05 -16.86
N GLU A 57 1.62 5.03 -16.13
CA GLU A 57 0.87 4.79 -14.90
C GLU A 57 -0.47 4.08 -15.15
N GLN A 58 -1.19 4.44 -16.20
CA GLN A 58 -2.41 3.74 -16.62
C GLN A 58 -2.15 2.29 -17.00
N PHE A 59 -1.04 2.00 -17.70
CA PHE A 59 -0.64 0.63 -18.01
C PHE A 59 -0.52 -0.22 -16.74
N TRP A 60 0.12 0.28 -15.68
CA TRP A 60 0.25 -0.45 -14.43
C TRP A 60 -1.10 -0.70 -13.75
N ILE A 61 -2.07 0.20 -13.90
CA ILE A 61 -3.39 0.08 -13.28
C ILE A 61 -4.31 -0.86 -14.08
N ARG A 62 -4.39 -0.70 -15.41
CA ARG A 62 -5.41 -1.34 -16.24
C ARG A 62 -4.92 -2.56 -17.00
N ASP A 63 -3.67 -2.52 -17.51
CA ASP A 63 -3.24 -3.47 -18.53
C ASP A 63 -2.27 -4.53 -17.99
N SER A 64 -1.47 -4.20 -17.01
CA SER A 64 -0.43 -5.10 -16.49
C SER A 64 -0.96 -6.28 -15.66
N GLY A 65 -2.22 -6.23 -15.20
CA GLY A 65 -2.76 -7.17 -14.22
C GLY A 65 -2.12 -7.09 -12.84
N PHE A 66 -1.21 -6.12 -12.62
CA PHE A 66 -0.35 -6.05 -11.43
C PHE A 66 -1.13 -5.94 -10.12
N LEU A 67 -2.27 -5.23 -10.14
CA LEU A 67 -3.15 -5.09 -8.98
C LEU A 67 -3.91 -6.38 -8.63
N THR A 68 -4.05 -7.30 -9.58
CA THR A 68 -4.84 -8.53 -9.39
C THR A 68 -3.99 -9.79 -9.29
N ASN A 69 -2.70 -9.74 -9.65
CA ASN A 69 -1.83 -10.92 -9.63
C ASN A 69 -0.62 -10.78 -8.70
N ASN A 70 -0.32 -9.56 -8.18
CA ASN A 70 0.90 -9.33 -7.43
C ASN A 70 0.64 -8.83 -5.99
N PRO A 71 0.59 -9.72 -4.98
CA PRO A 71 0.41 -9.33 -3.59
C PRO A 71 1.59 -8.53 -3.00
N VAL A 72 2.77 -8.57 -3.63
CA VAL A 72 3.98 -7.88 -3.12
C VAL A 72 3.82 -6.37 -3.16
N ILE A 73 3.14 -5.83 -4.18
CA ILE A 73 2.92 -4.38 -4.29
C ILE A 73 2.14 -3.82 -3.09
N TYR A 74 1.18 -4.59 -2.60
CA TYR A 74 0.39 -4.20 -1.43
C TYR A 74 1.27 -4.18 -0.16
N ALA A 75 2.15 -5.16 0.02
CA ALA A 75 3.06 -5.20 1.14
C ALA A 75 4.01 -3.99 1.16
N PHE A 76 4.57 -3.61 0.00
CA PHE A 76 5.45 -2.45 -0.11
C PHE A 76 4.74 -1.09 0.00
N SER A 77 3.44 -1.06 -0.20
CA SER A 77 2.67 0.20 -0.09
C SER A 77 2.29 0.57 1.35
N LEU A 78 2.56 -0.31 2.32
CA LEU A 78 2.31 -0.04 3.73
C LEU A 78 3.34 0.95 4.30
N GLY A 79 2.88 2.16 4.63
CA GLY A 79 3.73 3.30 5.00
C GLY A 79 3.92 3.51 6.51
N MET A 80 3.77 2.47 7.36
CA MET A 80 3.82 2.58 8.82
C MET A 80 5.15 3.11 9.36
N GLY A 81 6.27 2.90 8.64
CA GLY A 81 7.60 3.37 9.03
C GLY A 81 7.67 4.89 9.25
N THR A 82 6.79 5.66 8.61
CA THR A 82 6.73 7.12 8.83
C THR A 82 6.49 7.47 10.29
N TYR A 83 5.63 6.73 10.99
CA TYR A 83 5.28 7.00 12.40
C TYR A 83 6.30 6.45 13.37
N ILE A 84 7.08 5.46 12.97
CA ILE A 84 8.03 4.71 13.80
C ILE A 84 9.44 5.28 13.64
N ASP A 85 9.94 5.39 12.41
CA ASP A 85 11.34 5.65 12.11
C ASP A 85 11.68 7.14 12.08
N ARG A 86 10.67 8.02 12.01
CA ARG A 86 10.86 9.47 11.89
C ARG A 86 10.35 10.21 13.13
N GLU A 87 11.21 11.01 13.72
CA GLU A 87 10.85 11.91 14.83
C GLU A 87 10.25 13.24 14.31
N TYR A 88 9.14 13.14 13.56
CA TYR A 88 8.50 14.31 12.96
C TYR A 88 7.55 15.04 13.92
N ALA A 89 7.17 14.40 15.02
CA ALA A 89 6.29 14.91 16.06
C ALA A 89 6.63 14.25 17.41
N PRO A 90 6.10 14.77 18.55
CA PRO A 90 6.18 14.10 19.85
C PRO A 90 5.67 12.66 19.79
N LEU A 91 6.21 11.79 20.66
CA LEU A 91 5.91 10.35 20.65
C LEU A 91 4.42 10.08 20.88
N GLU A 92 3.76 10.89 21.71
CA GLU A 92 2.32 10.83 22.00
C GLU A 92 1.46 11.09 20.75
N GLU A 93 1.88 12.00 19.89
CA GLU A 93 1.19 12.26 18.61
C GLU A 93 1.44 11.14 17.61
N ARG A 94 2.68 10.63 17.55
CA ARG A 94 3.05 9.53 16.64
C ARG A 94 2.35 8.22 16.98
N ILE A 95 2.17 7.90 18.27
CA ILE A 95 1.43 6.69 18.69
C ILE A 95 -0.05 6.78 18.30
N VAL A 96 -0.65 7.97 18.38
CA VAL A 96 -2.04 8.18 17.92
C VAL A 96 -2.14 7.92 16.43
N ALA A 97 -1.31 8.58 15.63
CA ALA A 97 -1.30 8.42 14.18
C ALA A 97 -1.00 6.98 13.75
N TYR A 98 -0.03 6.32 14.39
CA TYR A 98 0.27 4.91 14.18
C TYR A 98 -0.95 4.02 14.49
N THR A 99 -1.57 4.23 15.65
CA THR A 99 -2.72 3.43 16.12
C THR A 99 -3.90 3.57 15.15
N ASP A 100 -4.21 4.79 14.72
CA ASP A 100 -5.27 5.05 13.76
C ASP A 100 -4.98 4.40 12.40
N TYR A 101 -3.72 4.43 11.95
CA TYR A 101 -3.27 3.79 10.72
C TYR A 101 -3.43 2.26 10.80
N VAL A 102 -2.84 1.61 11.80
CA VAL A 102 -2.85 0.14 11.88
C VAL A 102 -4.21 -0.44 12.25
N SER A 103 -5.10 0.35 12.86
CA SER A 103 -6.48 -0.09 13.13
C SER A 103 -7.28 -0.38 11.85
N GLN A 104 -6.90 0.22 10.72
CA GLN A 104 -7.51 0.01 9.40
C GLN A 104 -6.91 -1.19 8.66
N LEU A 105 -5.74 -1.67 9.09
CA LEU A 105 -4.98 -2.71 8.37
C LEU A 105 -5.76 -4.02 8.16
N PRO A 106 -6.54 -4.53 9.13
CA PRO A 106 -7.33 -5.75 8.89
C PRO A 106 -8.30 -5.63 7.71
N ALA A 107 -9.05 -4.54 7.62
CA ALA A 107 -9.99 -4.30 6.52
C ALA A 107 -9.25 -4.06 5.18
N TRP A 108 -8.14 -3.34 5.24
CA TRP A 108 -7.29 -3.07 4.09
C TRP A 108 -6.72 -4.36 3.49
N LEU A 109 -6.27 -5.31 4.32
CA LEU A 109 -5.78 -6.62 3.89
C LEU A 109 -6.90 -7.50 3.33
N GLN A 110 -8.11 -7.42 3.84
CA GLN A 110 -9.28 -8.09 3.26
C GLN A 110 -9.58 -7.56 1.84
N THR A 111 -9.51 -6.24 1.65
CA THR A 111 -9.65 -5.63 0.32
C THR A 111 -8.57 -6.12 -0.63
N MET A 112 -7.30 -6.15 -0.20
CA MET A 112 -6.19 -6.72 -0.98
C MET A 112 -6.49 -8.17 -1.41
N GLN A 113 -6.92 -9.03 -0.48
CA GLN A 113 -7.26 -10.42 -0.79
C GLN A 113 -8.42 -10.51 -1.80
N GLY A 114 -9.40 -9.62 -1.71
CA GLY A 114 -10.51 -9.53 -2.66
C GLY A 114 -10.11 -8.99 -4.04
N ASN A 115 -9.06 -8.19 -4.13
CA ASN A 115 -8.53 -7.70 -5.40
C ASN A 115 -7.75 -8.78 -6.17
N LEU A 116 -7.09 -9.68 -5.46
CA LEU A 116 -6.24 -10.71 -6.06
C LEU A 116 -7.06 -11.83 -6.67
N ALA A 117 -6.67 -12.30 -7.84
CA ALA A 117 -7.37 -13.31 -8.64
C ALA A 117 -6.49 -14.58 -8.79
N PRO A 118 -6.50 -15.51 -7.81
CA PRO A 118 -5.75 -16.77 -7.95
C PRO A 118 -6.21 -17.60 -9.16
N PRO A 119 -5.29 -18.36 -9.79
CA PRO A 119 -3.94 -18.67 -9.32
C PRO A 119 -2.96 -17.51 -9.52
N LEU A 120 -2.08 -17.28 -8.52
CA LEU A 120 -1.09 -16.21 -8.54
C LEU A 120 0.30 -16.76 -8.95
N PRO A 121 1.21 -15.91 -9.48
CA PRO A 121 2.59 -16.30 -9.76
C PRO A 121 3.35 -16.73 -8.50
N ALA A 122 4.01 -17.88 -8.55
CA ALA A 122 4.72 -18.47 -7.42
C ALA A 122 5.76 -17.52 -6.79
N PRO A 123 6.60 -16.80 -7.56
CA PRO A 123 7.57 -15.84 -6.99
C PRO A 123 6.90 -14.73 -6.18
N TYR A 124 5.73 -14.25 -6.62
CA TYR A 124 4.99 -13.19 -5.92
C TYR A 124 4.35 -13.71 -4.63
N VAL A 125 3.78 -14.91 -4.66
CA VAL A 125 3.21 -15.57 -3.48
C VAL A 125 4.30 -15.79 -2.43
N GLU A 126 5.46 -16.31 -2.83
CA GLU A 126 6.56 -16.63 -1.92
C GLU A 126 7.15 -15.36 -1.29
N THR A 127 7.40 -14.34 -2.10
CA THR A 127 7.93 -13.05 -1.63
C THR A 127 6.95 -12.38 -0.66
N ALA A 128 5.68 -12.27 -1.02
CA ALA A 128 4.68 -11.65 -0.18
C ALA A 128 4.47 -12.41 1.14
N HIS A 129 4.45 -13.76 1.10
CA HIS A 129 4.40 -14.57 2.31
C HIS A 129 5.55 -14.24 3.27
N GLY A 130 6.79 -14.16 2.75
CA GLY A 130 7.95 -13.80 3.57
C GLY A 130 7.83 -12.42 4.20
N ILE A 131 7.37 -11.42 3.43
CA ILE A 131 7.19 -10.05 3.92
C ILE A 131 6.11 -10.00 5.02
N PHE A 132 4.92 -10.56 4.80
CA PHE A 132 3.85 -10.54 5.80
C PHE A 132 4.20 -11.35 7.05
N SER A 133 4.94 -12.47 6.93
CA SER A 133 5.43 -13.23 8.07
C SER A 133 6.40 -12.41 8.92
N GLY A 134 7.36 -11.73 8.29
CA GLY A 134 8.29 -10.84 8.99
C GLY A 134 7.59 -9.63 9.63
N MET A 135 6.55 -9.10 8.97
CA MET A 135 5.74 -8.00 9.49
C MET A 135 4.95 -8.41 10.74
N ALA A 136 4.39 -9.63 10.78
CA ALA A 136 3.71 -10.14 11.97
C ALA A 136 4.63 -10.24 13.18
N ASP A 137 5.86 -10.73 12.96
CA ASP A 137 6.90 -10.78 14.00
C ASP A 137 7.28 -9.37 14.49
N TYR A 138 7.46 -8.44 13.56
CA TYR A 138 7.79 -7.05 13.87
C TYR A 138 6.72 -6.36 14.71
N PHE A 139 5.44 -6.52 14.37
CA PHE A 139 4.32 -5.98 15.15
C PHE A 139 4.29 -6.54 16.58
N ARG A 140 4.59 -7.82 16.77
CA ARG A 140 4.53 -8.46 18.08
C ARG A 140 5.74 -8.16 18.96
N ASN A 141 6.93 -8.17 18.37
CA ASN A 141 8.17 -8.23 19.13
C ASN A 141 8.95 -6.91 19.14
N THR A 142 8.76 -6.04 18.15
CA THR A 142 9.54 -4.81 18.02
C THR A 142 8.69 -3.56 18.31
N VAL A 143 7.56 -3.43 17.68
CA VAL A 143 6.73 -2.22 17.77
C VAL A 143 6.32 -1.85 19.20
N PRO A 144 5.95 -2.78 20.11
CA PRO A 144 5.57 -2.40 21.46
C PRO A 144 6.69 -1.66 22.22
N GLY A 145 7.95 -2.05 21.99
CA GLY A 145 9.10 -1.39 22.60
C GLY A 145 9.31 0.06 22.11
N LEU A 146 8.92 0.38 20.89
CA LEU A 146 9.12 1.71 20.31
C LEU A 146 8.21 2.78 20.92
N PHE A 147 7.07 2.38 21.49
CA PHE A 147 6.11 3.26 22.14
C PHE A 147 6.03 3.09 23.66
N ALA A 148 6.95 2.33 24.26
CA ALA A 148 6.94 2.02 25.70
C ALA A 148 7.11 3.27 26.61
N ASP A 149 7.65 4.35 26.09
CA ASP A 149 7.85 5.61 26.82
C ASP A 149 6.61 6.50 26.92
N VAL A 150 5.57 6.24 26.15
CA VAL A 150 4.27 6.92 26.28
C VAL A 150 3.62 6.50 27.59
N LYS A 151 3.34 7.47 28.48
CA LYS A 151 2.83 7.19 29.84
C LYS A 151 1.31 7.26 29.96
N ASP A 152 0.62 7.71 28.91
CA ASP A 152 -0.84 7.73 28.87
C ASP A 152 -1.37 6.27 28.70
N GLU A 153 -1.95 5.76 29.78
CA GLU A 153 -2.49 4.40 29.80
C GLU A 153 -3.65 4.18 28.82
N GLN A 154 -4.42 5.22 28.49
CA GLN A 154 -5.52 5.08 27.53
C GLN A 154 -4.98 4.96 26.11
N LEU A 155 -3.98 5.75 25.76
CA LEU A 155 -3.27 5.61 24.48
C LEU A 155 -2.60 4.26 24.36
N GLN A 156 -1.91 3.77 25.42
CA GLN A 156 -1.27 2.46 25.42
C GLN A 156 -2.29 1.33 25.19
N ARG A 157 -3.43 1.33 25.89
CA ARG A 157 -4.47 0.32 25.67
C ARG A 157 -5.04 0.32 24.25
N ARG A 158 -5.25 1.51 23.67
CA ARG A 158 -5.71 1.63 22.27
C ARG A 158 -4.67 1.10 21.29
N PHE A 159 -3.42 1.48 21.51
CA PHE A 159 -2.28 1.02 20.71
C PHE A 159 -2.14 -0.51 20.78
N GLU A 160 -2.10 -1.10 21.96
CA GLU A 160 -1.96 -2.55 22.17
C GLU A 160 -3.07 -3.32 21.43
N ALA A 161 -4.32 -2.87 21.55
CA ALA A 161 -5.45 -3.50 20.88
C ALA A 161 -5.33 -3.42 19.34
N ALA A 162 -5.00 -2.25 18.80
CA ALA A 162 -4.86 -2.05 17.36
C ALA A 162 -3.64 -2.81 16.80
N ASN A 163 -2.50 -2.74 17.50
CA ASN A 163 -1.27 -3.42 17.08
C ASN A 163 -1.42 -4.95 17.12
N THR A 164 -2.12 -5.49 18.11
CA THR A 164 -2.43 -6.94 18.17
C THR A 164 -3.34 -7.34 17.01
N ALA A 165 -4.40 -6.60 16.75
CA ALA A 165 -5.31 -6.86 15.62
C ALA A 165 -4.57 -6.79 14.26
N ALA A 166 -3.66 -5.84 14.11
CA ALA A 166 -2.80 -5.71 12.93
C ALA A 166 -1.86 -6.92 12.78
N ALA A 167 -1.18 -7.32 13.87
CA ALA A 167 -0.32 -8.50 13.87
C ALA A 167 -1.07 -9.77 13.46
N ASP A 168 -2.27 -9.97 14.01
CA ASP A 168 -3.10 -11.13 13.69
C ASP A 168 -3.58 -11.11 12.23
N ALA A 169 -3.94 -9.94 11.71
CA ALA A 169 -4.39 -9.80 10.32
C ALA A 169 -3.26 -10.06 9.32
N VAL A 170 -2.03 -9.58 9.56
CA VAL A 170 -0.90 -9.88 8.68
C VAL A 170 -0.46 -11.34 8.75
N GLU A 171 -0.55 -11.97 9.94
CA GLU A 171 -0.29 -13.39 10.08
C GLU A 171 -1.33 -14.25 9.36
N GLN A 172 -2.61 -13.89 9.44
CA GLN A 172 -3.68 -14.53 8.67
C GLN A 172 -3.45 -14.38 7.17
N THR A 173 -3.00 -13.20 6.73
CA THR A 173 -2.64 -12.95 5.33
C THR A 173 -1.47 -13.82 4.88
N ALA A 174 -0.43 -13.96 5.71
CA ALA A 174 0.69 -14.86 5.42
C ALA A 174 0.22 -16.31 5.28
N ARG A 175 -0.63 -16.80 6.18
CA ARG A 175 -1.21 -18.16 6.09
C ARG A 175 -2.10 -18.35 4.86
N TRP A 176 -2.88 -17.34 4.49
CA TRP A 176 -3.66 -17.36 3.27
C TRP A 176 -2.76 -17.47 2.03
N LEU A 177 -1.69 -16.67 1.93
CA LEU A 177 -0.70 -16.76 0.84
C LEU A 177 -0.03 -18.14 0.80
N ASP A 178 0.31 -18.70 1.96
CA ASP A 178 0.88 -20.06 2.04
C ASP A 178 -0.08 -21.10 1.44
N SER A 179 -1.38 -20.97 1.67
CA SER A 179 -2.40 -21.87 1.11
C SER A 179 -2.49 -21.79 -0.43
N LEU A 180 -2.06 -20.69 -1.03
CA LEU A 180 -2.07 -20.53 -2.50
C LEU A 180 -0.88 -21.19 -3.20
N ARG A 181 0.18 -21.56 -2.47
CA ARG A 181 1.41 -22.15 -3.06
C ARG A 181 1.13 -23.39 -3.92
N ALA A 182 0.19 -24.23 -3.48
CA ALA A 182 -0.12 -25.48 -4.19
C ALA A 182 -0.74 -25.26 -5.59
N THR A 183 -1.32 -24.08 -5.82
CA THR A 183 -1.98 -23.72 -7.09
C THR A 183 -1.26 -22.59 -7.82
N ALA A 184 -0.15 -22.10 -7.27
CA ALA A 184 0.63 -21.01 -7.86
C ALA A 184 1.19 -21.39 -9.23
N THR A 185 1.35 -20.40 -10.11
CA THR A 185 1.79 -20.59 -11.49
C THR A 185 3.20 -20.03 -11.72
N ASP A 186 3.82 -20.42 -12.81
CA ASP A 186 5.08 -19.83 -13.28
C ASP A 186 4.84 -18.65 -14.25
N ASP A 187 3.57 -18.30 -14.50
CA ASP A 187 3.20 -17.22 -15.40
C ASP A 187 3.22 -15.87 -14.62
N TYR A 188 4.27 -15.11 -14.84
CA TYR A 188 4.49 -13.76 -14.32
C TYR A 188 4.78 -12.73 -15.42
N ALA A 189 4.49 -13.10 -16.68
CA ALA A 189 4.65 -12.20 -17.82
C ALA A 189 3.64 -11.04 -17.75
N LEU A 190 4.09 -9.86 -18.17
CA LEU A 190 3.24 -8.64 -18.24
C LEU A 190 2.53 -8.50 -19.60
N GLY A 191 2.43 -9.59 -20.36
CA GLY A 191 1.93 -9.64 -21.72
C GLY A 191 3.05 -9.97 -22.74
N GLU A 192 2.70 -9.96 -24.04
CA GLU A 192 3.66 -10.16 -25.14
C GLU A 192 4.45 -8.87 -25.43
#